data_d2185d364c8217fa0bffa5f13fdb8835
#
_entry.id   d2185d364c8217fa0bffa5f13fdb8835
#
_cell.length_a   1.000
_cell.length_b   1.000
_cell.length_c   1.000
_cell.angle_alpha   90.00
_cell.angle_beta   90.00
_cell.angle_gamma   90.00
#
_symmetry.space_group_name_H-M   'P 1'
#
loop_
_entity.id
_entity.type
_entity.pdbx_description
1 polymer ?
#
loop_
_entity_poly.entity_id
_entity_poly.type
_entity_poly.pdbx_seq_one_letter_code
_entity_poly.pdbx_strand_id
1 'polypeptide(L)'
;MKPKVLKIIPKSKNLLPVSIGGNNPLFTIAEIGLNHNGDIELGKKLIDAAHEAGCISVKFQNFETEDVYIEGKKAGKYELLGENIEIYKLHKNLEIEFNFLSELKQYAENKGLYFFSAPMGNNALKMLMDLDCDLVKIASYEISNLPWIRKVAETNKPIIMSCGGARLEEVDRALNEIYKYHSNVALMHCVIKYPALLHEANLQIINTLKTAFEIPVGFSNNGFRHKSGEIDYETAPHAAAALGMEVYEIHITLDREMDGVDQGFSTEPNELKEMISHVNATRSKFLDSQNIEVDEICIGSGIKKTLECEKYVRAFAYKSIFSIKNIKKGDKLSMNNIKCLRSGE
;
A
#
# COMPACT_ATOMS: atom_id res chain seq x y z
N MET A 1 -20.07 -16.57 -12.38
CA MET A 1 -19.82 -15.23 -12.97
C MET A 1 -18.39 -15.19 -13.47
N LYS A 2 -18.06 -14.41 -14.53
CA LYS A 2 -16.65 -14.19 -14.89
C LYS A 2 -16.00 -13.38 -13.77
N PRO A 3 -14.77 -13.72 -13.33
CA PRO A 3 -14.09 -12.95 -12.30
C PRO A 3 -13.97 -11.49 -12.76
N LYS A 4 -14.27 -10.56 -11.87
CA LYS A 4 -14.08 -9.13 -12.14
C LYS A 4 -12.58 -8.87 -12.32
N VAL A 5 -12.24 -8.03 -13.26
CA VAL A 5 -10.85 -7.59 -13.50
C VAL A 5 -10.78 -6.08 -13.33
N LEU A 6 -9.69 -5.61 -12.73
CA LEU A 6 -9.35 -4.19 -12.72
C LEU A 6 -8.57 -3.87 -13.99
N LYS A 7 -9.00 -2.85 -14.73
CA LYS A 7 -8.34 -2.43 -15.97
C LYS A 7 -7.64 -1.09 -15.78
N ILE A 8 -6.39 -1.02 -16.21
CA ILE A 8 -5.60 0.19 -16.25
C ILE A 8 -5.28 0.49 -17.72
N ILE A 9 -5.76 1.62 -18.20
CA ILE A 9 -5.50 2.11 -19.55
C ILE A 9 -4.61 3.34 -19.40
N PRO A 10 -3.30 3.20 -19.69
CA PRO A 10 -2.36 4.28 -19.46
C PRO A 10 -2.53 5.40 -20.48
N LYS A 11 -2.22 6.61 -20.08
CA LYS A 11 -2.12 7.77 -20.97
C LYS A 11 -0.74 7.91 -21.60
N SER A 12 0.27 7.40 -20.90
CA SER A 12 1.63 7.36 -21.45
C SER A 12 1.70 6.39 -22.63
N LYS A 13 2.32 6.83 -23.72
CA LYS A 13 2.57 6.00 -24.91
C LYS A 13 3.63 4.92 -24.69
N ASN A 14 4.40 5.04 -23.61
CA ASN A 14 5.44 4.09 -23.23
C ASN A 14 4.89 2.87 -22.46
N LEU A 15 3.61 2.90 -22.09
CA LEU A 15 2.96 1.85 -21.32
C LEU A 15 1.89 1.15 -22.17
N LEU A 16 1.72 -0.15 -21.93
CA LEU A 16 0.65 -0.95 -22.53
C LEU A 16 -0.51 -1.13 -21.53
N PRO A 17 -1.78 -1.16 -21.99
CA PRO A 17 -2.90 -1.47 -21.11
C PRO A 17 -2.69 -2.78 -20.35
N VAL A 18 -3.03 -2.79 -19.07
CA VAL A 18 -2.90 -3.95 -18.20
C VAL A 18 -4.23 -4.28 -17.53
N SER A 19 -4.47 -5.57 -17.31
CA SER A 19 -5.62 -6.08 -16.55
C SER A 19 -5.13 -6.88 -15.36
N ILE A 20 -5.67 -6.58 -14.18
CA ILE A 20 -5.37 -7.26 -12.92
C ILE A 20 -6.52 -8.19 -12.59
N GLY A 21 -6.21 -9.43 -12.26
CA GLY A 21 -7.22 -10.43 -11.88
C GLY A 21 -7.51 -11.47 -12.96
N GLY A 22 -8.24 -12.51 -12.60
CA GLY A 22 -8.51 -13.64 -13.47
C GLY A 22 -7.23 -14.37 -13.88
N ASN A 23 -7.13 -14.67 -15.17
CA ASN A 23 -5.98 -15.39 -15.73
C ASN A 23 -4.84 -14.47 -16.21
N ASN A 24 -4.86 -13.19 -15.80
CA ASN A 24 -3.78 -12.28 -16.15
C ASN A 24 -2.52 -12.54 -15.29
N PRO A 25 -1.34 -12.15 -15.80
CA PRO A 25 -0.10 -12.15 -15.04
C PRO A 25 -0.23 -11.37 -13.72
N LEU A 26 0.65 -11.64 -12.79
CA LEU A 26 0.72 -10.94 -11.52
C LEU A 26 1.12 -9.47 -11.75
N PHE A 27 0.36 -8.54 -11.17
CA PHE A 27 0.71 -7.11 -11.16
C PHE A 27 1.64 -6.82 -9.98
N THR A 28 2.92 -6.59 -10.25
CA THR A 28 3.95 -6.39 -9.24
C THR A 28 4.22 -4.90 -9.01
N ILE A 29 4.27 -4.50 -7.74
CA ILE A 29 4.45 -3.12 -7.27
C ILE A 29 5.71 -3.06 -6.41
N ALA A 30 6.72 -2.34 -6.88
CA ALA A 30 7.84 -1.96 -6.03
C ALA A 30 7.45 -0.69 -5.25
N GLU A 31 7.26 -0.83 -3.94
CA GLU A 31 6.97 0.27 -3.04
C GLU A 31 8.25 0.99 -2.65
N ILE A 32 8.53 2.10 -3.29
CA ILE A 32 9.61 3.01 -2.92
C ILE A 32 9.22 3.80 -1.68
N GLY A 33 7.92 4.13 -1.56
CA GLY A 33 7.36 4.79 -0.40
C GLY A 33 8.09 6.07 -0.07
N LEU A 34 8.80 6.09 1.06
CA LEU A 34 9.62 7.20 1.54
C LEU A 34 11.13 6.91 1.44
N ASN A 35 11.53 5.75 0.94
CA ASN A 35 12.93 5.31 0.88
C ASN A 35 13.82 6.12 -0.06
N HIS A 36 13.23 7.03 -0.84
CA HIS A 36 13.96 8.04 -1.60
C HIS A 36 14.57 9.16 -0.72
N ASN A 37 14.21 9.27 0.57
CA ASN A 37 14.75 10.23 1.55
C ASN A 37 14.75 11.70 1.07
N GLY A 38 13.85 12.10 0.14
CA GLY A 38 13.85 13.43 -0.47
C GLY A 38 14.91 13.65 -1.56
N ASP A 39 15.69 12.61 -1.91
CA ASP A 39 16.71 12.65 -2.95
C ASP A 39 16.15 12.06 -4.25
N ILE A 40 16.12 12.87 -5.31
CA ILE A 40 15.59 12.47 -6.61
C ILE A 40 16.48 11.42 -7.32
N GLU A 41 17.79 11.50 -7.14
CA GLU A 41 18.72 10.54 -7.73
C GLU A 41 18.62 9.18 -7.03
N LEU A 42 18.39 9.17 -5.71
CA LEU A 42 18.07 7.94 -4.98
C LEU A 42 16.73 7.36 -5.47
N GLY A 43 15.71 8.21 -5.67
CA GLY A 43 14.44 7.82 -6.25
C GLY A 43 14.59 7.15 -7.62
N LYS A 44 15.42 7.70 -8.52
CA LYS A 44 15.72 7.11 -9.83
C LYS A 44 16.44 5.78 -9.73
N LYS A 45 17.42 5.63 -8.84
CA LYS A 45 18.13 4.36 -8.61
C LYS A 45 17.18 3.27 -8.10
N LEU A 46 16.21 3.61 -7.24
CA LEU A 46 15.19 2.68 -6.78
C LEU A 46 14.24 2.26 -7.92
N ILE A 47 13.90 3.19 -8.83
CA ILE A 47 13.15 2.87 -10.06
C ILE A 47 13.97 1.93 -10.96
N ASP A 48 15.29 2.14 -11.08
CA ASP A 48 16.18 1.24 -11.83
C ASP A 48 16.17 -0.18 -11.25
N ALA A 49 16.32 -0.29 -9.93
CA ALA A 49 16.28 -1.58 -9.25
C ALA A 49 14.92 -2.31 -9.46
N ALA A 50 13.81 -1.58 -9.40
CA ALA A 50 12.49 -2.13 -9.68
C ALA A 50 12.36 -2.62 -11.13
N HIS A 51 12.85 -1.86 -12.08
CA HIS A 51 12.86 -2.22 -13.51
C HIS A 51 13.71 -3.47 -13.76
N GLU A 52 14.93 -3.50 -13.24
CA GLU A 52 15.87 -4.63 -13.40
C GLU A 52 15.36 -5.93 -12.74
N ALA A 53 14.57 -5.79 -11.66
CA ALA A 53 13.90 -6.92 -11.02
C ALA A 53 12.68 -7.43 -11.80
N GLY A 54 12.20 -6.70 -12.81
CA GLY A 54 11.03 -7.06 -13.60
C GLY A 54 9.70 -6.71 -12.95
N CYS A 55 9.67 -5.71 -12.08
CA CYS A 55 8.42 -5.14 -11.57
C CYS A 55 7.63 -4.48 -12.71
N ILE A 56 6.30 -4.43 -12.56
CA ILE A 56 5.41 -3.76 -13.53
C ILE A 56 5.22 -2.28 -13.16
N SER A 57 5.35 -1.96 -11.89
CA SER A 57 5.07 -0.62 -11.39
C SER A 57 5.96 -0.23 -10.21
N VAL A 58 6.07 1.09 -10.00
CA VAL A 58 6.64 1.69 -8.80
C VAL A 58 5.59 2.53 -8.09
N LYS A 59 5.61 2.51 -6.76
CA LYS A 59 4.68 3.26 -5.94
C LYS A 59 5.43 4.16 -4.96
N PHE A 60 4.89 5.36 -4.78
CA PHE A 60 5.36 6.36 -3.84
C PHE A 60 4.30 6.68 -2.80
N GLN A 61 4.65 7.52 -1.84
CA GLN A 61 3.71 8.12 -0.89
C GLN A 61 3.84 9.63 -1.00
N ASN A 62 2.71 10.32 -1.06
CA ASN A 62 2.69 11.79 -1.05
C ASN A 62 1.60 12.31 -0.11
N PHE A 63 1.93 13.34 0.63
CA PHE A 63 1.07 13.89 1.67
C PHE A 63 1.50 15.32 2.03
N GLU A 64 0.59 16.03 2.67
CA GLU A 64 0.89 17.15 3.55
C GLU A 64 0.69 16.68 4.98
N THR A 65 1.66 16.90 5.84
CA THR A 65 1.67 16.37 7.22
C THR A 65 0.44 16.83 8.01
N GLU A 66 -0.03 18.06 7.77
CA GLU A 66 -1.23 18.63 8.36
C GLU A 66 -2.53 17.94 7.93
N ASP A 67 -2.50 17.18 6.82
CA ASP A 67 -3.62 16.33 6.37
C ASP A 67 -3.59 14.93 6.99
N VAL A 68 -2.47 14.58 7.63
CA VAL A 68 -2.26 13.26 8.24
C VAL A 68 -2.27 13.31 9.75
N TYR A 69 -1.53 14.24 10.36
CA TYR A 69 -1.31 14.33 11.81
C TYR A 69 -1.74 15.68 12.38
N ILE A 70 -1.98 15.70 13.71
CA ILE A 70 -2.19 16.94 14.46
C ILE A 70 -0.82 17.48 14.90
N GLU A 71 -0.57 18.76 14.62
CA GLU A 71 0.61 19.47 15.11
C GLU A 71 0.62 19.54 16.66
N GLY A 72 1.79 19.35 17.26
CA GLY A 72 2.02 19.52 18.70
C GLY A 72 1.46 18.43 19.61
N LYS A 73 0.69 17.48 19.15
CA LYS A 73 0.47 16.24 19.87
C LYS A 73 1.73 15.39 19.76
N LYS A 74 2.12 14.75 20.85
CA LYS A 74 3.15 13.72 20.85
C LYS A 74 2.59 12.55 20.04
N ALA A 75 2.59 12.73 18.71
CA ALA A 75 2.44 11.60 17.78
C ALA A 75 3.43 10.56 18.25
N GLY A 76 3.00 9.31 18.36
CA GLY A 76 3.79 8.26 18.98
C GLY A 76 5.24 8.31 18.56
N LYS A 77 6.12 7.89 19.43
CA LYS A 77 7.55 7.92 19.16
C LYS A 77 7.87 6.78 18.21
N TYR A 78 8.33 7.09 17.03
CA TYR A 78 9.01 6.12 16.18
C TYR A 78 10.41 5.92 16.75
N GLU A 79 10.72 4.69 17.14
CA GLU A 79 12.07 4.30 17.48
C GLU A 79 12.82 4.05 16.17
N LEU A 80 13.43 5.09 15.64
CA LEU A 80 14.28 4.99 14.48
C LEU A 80 15.73 5.08 14.97
N LEU A 81 16.56 4.08 14.67
CA LEU A 81 18.00 4.07 14.98
C LEU A 81 18.31 4.38 16.46
N GLY A 82 17.42 3.94 17.38
CA GLY A 82 17.62 4.18 18.82
C GLY A 82 17.18 5.56 19.31
N GLU A 83 16.70 6.45 18.45
CA GLU A 83 16.18 7.76 18.77
C GLU A 83 14.65 7.79 18.72
N ASN A 84 14.04 8.46 19.71
CA ASN A 84 12.62 8.72 19.73
C ASN A 84 12.30 9.98 18.91
N ILE A 85 11.96 9.83 17.64
CA ILE A 85 11.65 10.94 16.74
C ILE A 85 10.15 11.24 16.78
N GLU A 86 9.83 12.54 16.83
CA GLU A 86 8.46 13.03 16.73
C GLU A 86 7.93 12.81 15.30
N ILE A 87 6.91 11.96 15.14
CA ILE A 87 6.39 11.56 13.82
C ILE A 87 5.99 12.76 12.95
N TYR A 88 5.39 13.79 13.55
CA TYR A 88 5.01 14.99 12.79
C TYR A 88 6.20 15.63 12.09
N LYS A 89 7.31 15.84 12.81
CA LYS A 89 8.55 16.42 12.25
C LYS A 89 9.18 15.51 11.21
N LEU A 90 9.19 14.20 11.47
CA LEU A 90 9.72 13.23 10.53
C LEU A 90 8.97 13.30 9.20
N HIS A 91 7.63 13.25 9.25
CA HIS A 91 6.82 13.35 8.03
C HIS A 91 6.96 14.70 7.34
N LYS A 92 7.07 15.79 8.11
CA LYS A 92 7.25 17.14 7.54
C LYS A 92 8.50 17.25 6.67
N ASN A 93 9.58 16.57 7.06
CA ASN A 93 10.84 16.54 6.30
C ASN A 93 10.77 15.61 5.07
N LEU A 94 9.74 14.76 4.96
CA LEU A 94 9.56 13.81 3.87
C LEU A 94 8.44 14.21 2.90
N GLU A 95 7.87 15.39 3.07
CA GLU A 95 6.94 15.96 2.09
C GLU A 95 7.65 16.20 0.76
N ILE A 96 7.00 15.86 -0.32
CA ILE A 96 7.55 15.99 -1.67
C ILE A 96 6.69 16.90 -2.53
N GLU A 97 7.36 17.69 -3.36
CA GLU A 97 6.73 18.65 -4.24
C GLU A 97 6.30 18.02 -5.57
N PHE A 98 5.44 18.74 -6.30
CA PHE A 98 4.94 18.32 -7.61
C PHE A 98 6.06 18.00 -8.60
N ASN A 99 7.09 18.86 -8.70
CA ASN A 99 8.20 18.66 -9.64
C ASN A 99 9.00 17.39 -9.35
N PHE A 100 9.18 17.06 -8.08
CA PHE A 100 9.85 15.82 -7.65
C PHE A 100 9.10 14.58 -8.18
N LEU A 101 7.80 14.50 -7.92
CA LEU A 101 6.98 13.39 -8.42
C LEU A 101 6.87 13.38 -9.96
N SER A 102 6.78 14.54 -10.58
CA SER A 102 6.69 14.66 -12.04
C SER A 102 7.92 14.10 -12.74
N GLU A 103 9.10 14.39 -12.23
CA GLU A 103 10.36 13.90 -12.78
C GLU A 103 10.49 12.38 -12.60
N LEU A 104 10.19 11.87 -11.41
CA LEU A 104 10.22 10.42 -11.15
C LEU A 104 9.16 9.65 -11.95
N LYS A 105 7.97 10.23 -12.15
CA LYS A 105 6.94 9.66 -13.03
C LYS A 105 7.45 9.53 -14.46
N GLN A 106 7.99 10.61 -15.01
CA GLN A 106 8.55 10.59 -16.36
C GLN A 106 9.68 9.57 -16.50
N TYR A 107 10.55 9.49 -15.49
CA TYR A 107 11.64 8.53 -15.47
C TYR A 107 11.13 7.08 -15.46
N ALA A 108 10.17 6.76 -14.61
CA ALA A 108 9.58 5.42 -14.52
C ALA A 108 8.86 5.03 -15.82
N GLU A 109 8.04 5.92 -16.38
CA GLU A 109 7.33 5.67 -17.64
C GLU A 109 8.26 5.49 -18.84
N ASN A 110 9.40 6.18 -18.88
CA ASN A 110 10.42 5.99 -19.91
C ASN A 110 11.09 4.60 -19.82
N LYS A 111 11.04 3.97 -18.66
CA LYS A 111 11.49 2.58 -18.45
C LYS A 111 10.37 1.54 -18.62
N GLY A 112 9.16 1.97 -18.97
CA GLY A 112 8.01 1.08 -19.15
C GLY A 112 7.33 0.67 -17.85
N LEU A 113 7.60 1.37 -16.74
CA LEU A 113 6.97 1.11 -15.44
C LEU A 113 5.77 2.03 -15.22
N TYR A 114 4.66 1.46 -14.74
CA TYR A 114 3.58 2.27 -14.20
C TYR A 114 4.06 3.05 -12.96
N PHE A 115 3.68 4.31 -12.89
CA PHE A 115 3.94 5.17 -11.75
C PHE A 115 2.64 5.57 -11.07
N PHE A 116 2.56 5.40 -9.76
CA PHE A 116 1.45 5.89 -8.95
C PHE A 116 1.86 6.14 -7.51
N SER A 117 0.94 6.64 -6.71
CA SER A 117 1.23 6.93 -5.31
C SER A 117 0.03 6.62 -4.42
N ALA A 118 0.29 6.56 -3.12
CA ALA A 118 -0.73 6.54 -2.07
C ALA A 118 -0.89 7.97 -1.51
N PRO A 119 -1.82 8.77 -2.04
CA PRO A 119 -2.03 10.13 -1.56
C PRO A 119 -2.72 10.12 -0.20
N MET A 120 -2.26 10.95 0.72
CA MET A 120 -2.88 11.14 2.02
C MET A 120 -3.27 12.61 2.19
N GLY A 121 -4.49 12.96 1.82
CA GLY A 121 -5.03 14.32 1.89
C GLY A 121 -5.40 14.90 0.53
N ASN A 122 -6.12 16.04 0.57
CA ASN A 122 -6.73 16.62 -0.63
C ASN A 122 -5.72 17.12 -1.65
N ASN A 123 -4.68 17.81 -1.18
CA ASN A 123 -3.65 18.37 -2.07
C ASN A 123 -2.79 17.24 -2.66
N ALA A 124 -2.49 16.20 -1.87
CA ALA A 124 -1.80 15.02 -2.36
C ALA A 124 -2.59 14.33 -3.50
N LEU A 125 -3.91 14.14 -3.34
CA LEU A 125 -4.75 13.59 -4.40
C LEU A 125 -4.80 14.51 -5.63
N LYS A 126 -4.96 15.82 -5.41
CA LYS A 126 -4.93 16.79 -6.50
C LYS A 126 -3.63 16.71 -7.29
N MET A 127 -2.50 16.62 -6.59
CA MET A 127 -1.18 16.47 -7.22
C MET A 127 -1.13 15.25 -8.15
N LEU A 128 -1.66 14.09 -7.73
CA LEU A 128 -1.72 12.90 -8.59
C LEU A 128 -2.64 13.08 -9.81
N MET A 129 -3.73 13.82 -9.65
CA MET A 129 -4.62 14.12 -10.78
C MET A 129 -3.98 15.09 -11.76
N ASP A 130 -3.27 16.10 -11.27
CA ASP A 130 -2.52 17.06 -12.09
C ASP A 130 -1.33 16.37 -12.81
N LEU A 131 -0.72 15.36 -12.20
CA LEU A 131 0.29 14.48 -12.82
C LEU A 131 -0.32 13.45 -13.79
N ASP A 132 -1.64 13.36 -13.82
CA ASP A 132 -2.36 12.42 -14.66
C ASP A 132 -1.98 10.94 -14.43
N CYS A 133 -1.80 10.56 -13.15
CA CYS A 133 -1.57 9.16 -12.77
C CYS A 133 -2.73 8.26 -13.19
N ASP A 134 -2.43 7.06 -13.65
CA ASP A 134 -3.42 6.13 -14.23
C ASP A 134 -4.20 5.35 -13.18
N LEU A 135 -3.71 5.25 -11.94
CA LEU A 135 -4.35 4.59 -10.81
C LEU A 135 -3.99 5.26 -9.48
N VAL A 136 -4.77 4.96 -8.44
CA VAL A 136 -4.58 5.51 -7.10
C VAL A 136 -4.51 4.37 -6.08
N LYS A 137 -3.58 4.46 -5.13
CA LYS A 137 -3.51 3.55 -3.98
C LYS A 137 -4.23 4.18 -2.79
N ILE A 138 -5.06 3.37 -2.11
CA ILE A 138 -5.59 3.71 -0.79
C ILE A 138 -4.84 2.86 0.24
N ALA A 139 -4.12 3.52 1.15
CA ALA A 139 -3.42 2.85 2.24
C ALA A 139 -4.40 2.25 3.26
N SER A 140 -3.99 1.19 3.97
CA SER A 140 -4.81 0.52 4.99
C SER A 140 -5.39 1.48 6.03
N TYR A 141 -4.63 2.48 6.41
CA TYR A 141 -5.00 3.46 7.44
C TYR A 141 -6.14 4.39 7.03
N GLU A 142 -6.44 4.47 5.74
CA GLU A 142 -7.52 5.30 5.20
C GLU A 142 -8.84 4.53 5.03
N ILE A 143 -8.87 3.21 5.25
CA ILE A 143 -10.05 2.37 4.95
C ILE A 143 -11.31 2.77 5.76
N SER A 144 -11.14 3.33 6.95
CA SER A 144 -12.24 3.83 7.77
C SER A 144 -12.64 5.29 7.45
N ASN A 145 -11.84 5.99 6.64
CA ASN A 145 -12.05 7.40 6.27
C ASN A 145 -12.97 7.49 5.03
N LEU A 146 -14.25 7.16 5.20
CA LEU A 146 -15.21 7.12 4.08
C LEU A 146 -15.29 8.44 3.29
N PRO A 147 -15.23 9.64 3.90
CA PRO A 147 -15.17 10.89 3.14
C PRO A 147 -13.97 10.98 2.20
N TRP A 148 -12.83 10.44 2.60
CA TRP A 148 -11.63 10.38 1.78
C TRP A 148 -11.77 9.35 0.64
N ILE A 149 -12.25 8.15 0.96
CA ILE A 149 -12.52 7.10 -0.03
C ILE A 149 -13.46 7.61 -1.12
N ARG A 150 -14.50 8.36 -0.73
CA ARG A 150 -15.40 9.01 -1.68
C ARG A 150 -14.67 9.93 -2.65
N LYS A 151 -13.81 10.81 -2.14
CA LYS A 151 -13.02 11.73 -2.99
C LYS A 151 -12.12 11.01 -3.97
N VAL A 152 -11.48 9.93 -3.53
CA VAL A 152 -10.67 9.10 -4.43
C VAL A 152 -11.57 8.45 -5.49
N ALA A 153 -12.72 7.90 -5.12
CA ALA A 153 -13.64 7.28 -6.05
C ALA A 153 -14.22 8.26 -7.09
N GLU A 154 -14.47 9.52 -6.69
CA GLU A 154 -14.93 10.61 -7.58
C GLU A 154 -13.95 10.88 -8.73
N THR A 155 -12.68 10.53 -8.60
CA THR A 155 -11.70 10.67 -9.69
C THR A 155 -11.93 9.71 -10.86
N ASN A 156 -12.75 8.66 -10.66
CA ASN A 156 -12.97 7.57 -11.60
C ASN A 156 -11.69 6.82 -12.04
N LYS A 157 -10.58 7.01 -11.35
CA LYS A 157 -9.34 6.25 -11.58
C LYS A 157 -9.47 4.84 -10.99
N PRO A 158 -8.80 3.82 -11.59
CA PRO A 158 -8.64 2.51 -10.96
C PRO A 158 -8.09 2.66 -9.55
N ILE A 159 -8.57 1.83 -8.61
CA ILE A 159 -8.17 1.88 -7.21
C ILE A 159 -7.57 0.54 -6.79
N ILE A 160 -6.41 0.58 -6.14
CA ILE A 160 -5.88 -0.54 -5.36
C ILE A 160 -5.97 -0.14 -3.89
N MET A 161 -6.77 -0.87 -3.09
CA MET A 161 -7.04 -0.55 -1.69
C MET A 161 -6.50 -1.63 -0.75
N SER A 162 -5.59 -1.26 0.13
CA SER A 162 -5.12 -2.14 1.20
C SER A 162 -6.10 -2.17 2.37
N CYS A 163 -6.20 -3.34 3.03
CA CYS A 163 -7.14 -3.56 4.13
C CYS A 163 -6.49 -4.16 5.39
N GLY A 164 -5.19 -3.92 5.62
CA GLY A 164 -4.50 -4.32 6.86
C GLY A 164 -5.16 -3.71 8.09
N GLY A 165 -5.22 -4.44 9.19
CA GLY A 165 -5.86 -4.02 10.43
C GLY A 165 -7.39 -3.90 10.38
N ALA A 166 -8.01 -3.92 9.21
CA ALA A 166 -9.45 -3.80 9.05
C ALA A 166 -10.20 -5.10 9.34
N ARG A 167 -11.45 -4.98 9.77
CA ARG A 167 -12.43 -6.06 9.83
C ARG A 167 -13.19 -6.16 8.49
N LEU A 168 -13.82 -7.29 8.24
CA LEU A 168 -14.52 -7.53 6.96
C LEU A 168 -15.63 -6.50 6.69
N GLU A 169 -16.37 -6.11 7.72
CA GLU A 169 -17.42 -5.09 7.59
C GLU A 169 -16.87 -3.68 7.32
N GLU A 170 -15.62 -3.40 7.64
CA GLU A 170 -14.98 -2.12 7.29
C GLU A 170 -14.56 -2.11 5.82
N VAL A 171 -14.08 -3.26 5.33
CA VAL A 171 -13.78 -3.44 3.89
C VAL A 171 -15.06 -3.29 3.06
N ASP A 172 -16.14 -3.94 3.47
CA ASP A 172 -17.44 -3.83 2.80
C ASP A 172 -17.94 -2.38 2.72
N ARG A 173 -17.89 -1.65 3.84
CA ARG A 173 -18.29 -0.23 3.86
C ARG A 173 -17.46 0.63 2.91
N ALA A 174 -16.14 0.40 2.87
CA ALA A 174 -15.25 1.12 1.98
C ALA A 174 -15.55 0.82 0.51
N LEU A 175 -15.76 -0.44 0.15
CA LEU A 175 -16.14 -0.85 -1.21
C LEU A 175 -17.49 -0.29 -1.61
N ASN A 176 -18.49 -0.32 -0.72
CA ASN A 176 -19.80 0.25 -0.98
C ASN A 176 -19.74 1.77 -1.23
N GLU A 177 -18.78 2.48 -0.63
CA GLU A 177 -18.53 3.90 -0.94
C GLU A 177 -17.95 4.08 -2.34
N ILE A 178 -16.98 3.24 -2.74
CA ILE A 178 -16.38 3.26 -4.09
C ILE A 178 -17.43 2.91 -5.16
N TYR A 179 -18.26 1.90 -4.91
CA TYR A 179 -19.25 1.40 -5.87
C TYR A 179 -20.36 2.40 -6.22
N LYS A 180 -20.49 3.51 -5.48
CA LYS A 180 -21.37 4.62 -5.86
C LYS A 180 -20.87 5.33 -7.13
N TYR A 181 -19.61 5.18 -7.50
CA TYR A 181 -18.96 5.87 -8.61
C TYR A 181 -18.50 4.89 -9.70
N HIS A 182 -17.76 3.84 -9.33
CA HIS A 182 -17.26 2.82 -10.25
C HIS A 182 -16.94 1.50 -9.51
N SER A 183 -16.69 0.44 -10.28
CA SER A 183 -16.32 -0.88 -9.73
C SER A 183 -14.89 -1.31 -10.08
N ASN A 184 -14.05 -0.39 -10.59
CA ASN A 184 -12.69 -0.69 -11.00
C ASN A 184 -11.74 -0.63 -9.80
N VAL A 185 -11.80 -1.65 -8.94
CA VAL A 185 -11.07 -1.74 -7.67
C VAL A 185 -10.49 -3.14 -7.45
N ALA A 186 -9.30 -3.19 -6.87
CA ALA A 186 -8.67 -4.38 -6.32
C ALA A 186 -8.37 -4.19 -4.82
N LEU A 187 -8.43 -5.27 -4.04
CA LEU A 187 -8.07 -5.27 -2.63
C LEU A 187 -6.67 -5.85 -2.43
N MET A 188 -6.03 -5.44 -1.33
CA MET A 188 -4.78 -6.05 -0.89
C MET A 188 -4.88 -6.45 0.58
N HIS A 189 -4.64 -7.73 0.85
CA HIS A 189 -4.34 -8.17 2.20
C HIS A 189 -2.95 -7.68 2.59
N CYS A 190 -2.80 -7.21 3.82
CA CYS A 190 -1.52 -6.94 4.46
C CYS A 190 -1.68 -7.01 5.99
N VAL A 191 -0.57 -7.07 6.70
CA VAL A 191 -0.49 -6.94 8.17
C VAL A 191 0.19 -5.62 8.48
N ILE A 192 -0.46 -4.74 9.25
CA ILE A 192 0.06 -3.40 9.60
C ILE A 192 1.01 -3.44 10.80
N LYS A 193 2.00 -4.30 10.73
CA LYS A 193 3.13 -4.39 11.66
C LYS A 193 4.41 -4.48 10.82
N TYR A 194 5.43 -3.73 11.16
CA TYR A 194 6.63 -3.51 10.36
C TYR A 194 7.90 -3.79 11.19
N PRO A 195 8.57 -4.95 11.07
CA PRO A 195 8.11 -6.16 10.37
C PRO A 195 7.13 -7.00 11.20
N ALA A 196 6.32 -7.83 10.54
CA ALA A 196 5.50 -8.86 11.16
C ALA A 196 6.24 -10.21 11.21
N LEU A 197 5.76 -11.16 12.02
CA LEU A 197 6.25 -12.53 12.02
C LEU A 197 5.47 -13.38 11.02
N LEU A 198 6.09 -14.38 10.42
CA LEU A 198 5.47 -15.25 9.40
C LEU A 198 4.13 -15.84 9.86
N HIS A 199 4.01 -16.31 11.10
CA HIS A 199 2.77 -16.88 11.63
C HIS A 199 1.66 -15.82 11.85
N GLU A 200 1.96 -14.54 11.76
CA GLU A 200 1.01 -13.42 11.81
C GLU A 200 0.46 -13.08 10.42
N ALA A 201 1.01 -13.65 9.34
CA ALA A 201 0.64 -13.29 7.96
C ALA A 201 -0.82 -13.60 7.61
N ASN A 202 -1.36 -14.73 8.08
CA ASN A 202 -2.76 -15.15 7.88
C ASN A 202 -3.21 -15.04 6.41
N LEU A 203 -2.42 -15.58 5.47
CA LEU A 203 -2.58 -15.40 4.03
C LEU A 203 -3.88 -15.97 3.47
N GLN A 204 -4.53 -16.91 4.19
CA GLN A 204 -5.85 -17.45 3.81
C GLN A 204 -6.91 -16.32 3.70
N ILE A 205 -6.66 -15.13 4.27
CA ILE A 205 -7.51 -13.95 4.09
C ILE A 205 -7.64 -13.57 2.61
N ILE A 206 -6.66 -13.86 1.76
CA ILE A 206 -6.73 -13.62 0.30
C ILE A 206 -7.96 -14.32 -0.26
N ASN A 207 -8.15 -15.60 0.06
CA ASN A 207 -9.31 -16.37 -0.38
C ASN A 207 -10.61 -15.89 0.24
N THR A 208 -10.57 -15.48 1.51
CA THR A 208 -11.75 -14.89 2.19
C THR A 208 -12.22 -13.62 1.47
N LEU A 209 -11.31 -12.72 1.14
CA LEU A 209 -11.63 -11.48 0.42
C LEU A 209 -12.12 -11.75 -1.01
N LYS A 210 -11.49 -12.70 -1.74
CA LYS A 210 -11.94 -13.12 -3.07
C LYS A 210 -13.36 -13.67 -3.05
N THR A 211 -13.65 -14.54 -2.10
CA THR A 211 -14.99 -15.15 -1.93
C THR A 211 -16.04 -14.13 -1.54
N ALA A 212 -15.69 -13.20 -0.63
CA ALA A 212 -16.66 -12.22 -0.12
C ALA A 212 -17.02 -11.14 -1.15
N PHE A 213 -16.06 -10.70 -1.98
CA PHE A 213 -16.23 -9.51 -2.81
C PHE A 213 -16.15 -9.77 -4.32
N GLU A 214 -15.67 -10.93 -4.75
CA GLU A 214 -15.55 -11.34 -6.17
C GLU A 214 -14.78 -10.32 -7.03
N ILE A 215 -13.75 -9.69 -6.47
CA ILE A 215 -12.86 -8.73 -7.14
C ILE A 215 -11.40 -9.20 -7.01
N PRO A 216 -10.45 -8.63 -7.78
CA PRO A 216 -9.04 -8.97 -7.64
C PRO A 216 -8.52 -8.72 -6.24
N VAL A 217 -7.74 -9.67 -5.71
CA VAL A 217 -7.11 -9.57 -4.40
C VAL A 217 -5.62 -9.86 -4.49
N GLY A 218 -4.84 -9.00 -3.90
CA GLY A 218 -3.39 -9.09 -3.80
C GLY A 218 -2.88 -9.20 -2.38
N PHE A 219 -1.56 -9.20 -2.27
CA PHE A 219 -0.82 -9.22 -1.02
C PHE A 219 0.19 -8.07 -1.00
N SER A 220 0.17 -7.26 0.07
CA SER A 220 1.17 -6.24 0.35
C SER A 220 2.07 -6.76 1.46
N ASN A 221 3.34 -7.00 1.11
CA ASN A 221 4.36 -7.53 1.99
C ASN A 221 5.08 -6.37 2.70
N ASN A 222 4.81 -6.20 3.99
CA ASN A 222 5.40 -5.16 4.83
C ASN A 222 6.64 -5.66 5.59
N GLY A 223 7.38 -6.60 4.99
CA GLY A 223 8.54 -7.26 5.61
C GLY A 223 8.08 -8.29 6.65
N PHE A 224 8.27 -9.57 6.36
CA PHE A 224 8.05 -10.62 7.33
C PHE A 224 9.38 -11.15 7.87
N ARG A 225 9.34 -11.68 9.09
CA ARG A 225 10.51 -12.29 9.71
C ARG A 225 10.18 -13.67 10.26
N HIS A 226 11.17 -14.54 10.21
CA HIS A 226 11.17 -15.78 10.99
C HIS A 226 11.27 -15.48 12.49
N LYS A 227 10.95 -16.45 13.35
CA LYS A 227 11.13 -16.30 14.81
C LYS A 227 12.59 -16.09 15.23
N SER A 228 13.54 -16.47 14.37
CA SER A 228 14.98 -16.18 14.52
C SER A 228 15.32 -14.69 14.38
N GLY A 229 14.41 -13.87 13.83
CA GLY A 229 14.65 -12.47 13.47
C GLY A 229 15.10 -12.27 12.01
N GLU A 230 15.38 -13.36 11.30
CA GLU A 230 15.78 -13.35 9.90
C GLU A 230 14.61 -12.92 8.99
N ILE A 231 14.90 -12.13 7.97
CA ILE A 231 13.89 -11.62 7.02
C ILE A 231 13.43 -12.77 6.11
N ASP A 232 12.11 -12.83 5.90
CA ASP A 232 11.50 -13.78 4.97
C ASP A 232 11.35 -13.14 3.58
N TYR A 233 12.04 -13.71 2.61
CA TYR A 233 11.95 -13.30 1.20
C TYR A 233 11.14 -14.26 0.35
N GLU A 234 10.85 -15.45 0.84
CA GLU A 234 10.34 -16.53 0.01
C GLU A 234 9.01 -17.10 0.51
N THR A 235 8.92 -17.43 1.79
CA THR A 235 7.80 -18.22 2.33
C THR A 235 6.44 -17.55 2.18
N ALA A 236 6.30 -16.30 2.67
CA ALA A 236 5.02 -15.59 2.60
C ALA A 236 4.66 -15.18 1.16
N PRO A 237 5.58 -14.63 0.32
CA PRO A 237 5.30 -14.34 -1.08
C PRO A 237 4.91 -15.57 -1.89
N HIS A 238 5.61 -16.70 -1.72
CA HIS A 238 5.30 -17.97 -2.37
C HIS A 238 3.90 -18.45 -2.02
N ALA A 239 3.58 -18.52 -0.74
CA ALA A 239 2.26 -18.96 -0.28
C ALA A 239 1.14 -18.02 -0.76
N ALA A 240 1.34 -16.72 -0.78
CA ALA A 240 0.37 -15.77 -1.32
C ALA A 240 0.12 -16.00 -2.82
N ALA A 241 1.18 -16.27 -3.60
CA ALA A 241 1.07 -16.61 -5.01
C ALA A 241 0.34 -17.95 -5.25
N ALA A 242 0.64 -18.95 -4.41
CA ALA A 242 -0.04 -20.25 -4.43
C ALA A 242 -1.53 -20.16 -4.06
N LEU A 243 -1.92 -19.19 -3.21
CA LEU A 243 -3.32 -18.85 -2.94
C LEU A 243 -3.95 -17.98 -4.03
N GLY A 244 -3.20 -17.72 -5.11
CA GLY A 244 -3.70 -17.03 -6.29
C GLY A 244 -3.77 -15.52 -6.14
N MET A 245 -2.88 -14.86 -5.40
CA MET A 245 -2.80 -13.39 -5.39
C MET A 245 -2.67 -12.85 -6.81
N GLU A 246 -3.24 -11.68 -7.05
CA GLU A 246 -3.32 -11.04 -8.37
C GLU A 246 -2.56 -9.71 -8.43
N VAL A 247 -2.21 -9.17 -7.26
CA VAL A 247 -1.32 -8.02 -7.07
C VAL A 247 -0.32 -8.37 -5.99
N TYR A 248 0.94 -8.03 -6.20
CA TYR A 248 1.99 -8.17 -5.19
C TYR A 248 2.72 -6.85 -4.98
N GLU A 249 2.75 -6.36 -3.76
CA GLU A 249 3.43 -5.12 -3.37
C GLU A 249 4.51 -5.44 -2.34
N ILE A 250 5.70 -4.88 -2.53
CA ILE A 250 6.86 -5.08 -1.65
C ILE A 250 7.66 -3.81 -1.51
N HIS A 251 8.02 -3.44 -0.27
CA HIS A 251 8.93 -2.33 0.01
C HIS A 251 10.34 -2.61 -0.47
N ILE A 252 10.96 -1.63 -1.12
CA ILE A 252 12.31 -1.76 -1.69
C ILE A 252 13.26 -0.69 -1.15
N THR A 253 14.52 -1.06 -1.03
CA THR A 253 15.64 -0.18 -0.70
C THR A 253 16.85 -0.53 -1.56
N LEU A 254 17.85 0.34 -1.63
CA LEU A 254 19.14 -0.02 -2.19
C LEU A 254 20.05 -0.72 -1.17
N ASP A 255 19.90 -0.37 0.10
CA ASP A 255 20.65 -0.92 1.22
C ASP A 255 19.86 -0.69 2.51
N ARG A 256 19.63 -1.75 3.30
CA ARG A 256 18.88 -1.70 4.57
C ARG A 256 19.57 -0.91 5.67
N GLU A 257 20.89 -0.76 5.58
CA GLU A 257 21.69 0.01 6.54
C GLU A 257 21.61 1.54 6.30
N MET A 258 20.94 1.98 5.21
CA MET A 258 20.71 3.39 4.96
C MET A 258 19.78 3.99 6.02
N ASP A 259 20.03 5.25 6.38
CA ASP A 259 19.09 6.04 7.19
C ASP A 259 17.75 6.21 6.46
N GLY A 260 16.64 6.04 7.17
CA GLY A 260 15.30 6.22 6.62
C GLY A 260 14.22 5.48 7.40
N VAL A 261 12.96 5.74 7.05
CA VAL A 261 11.80 5.23 7.81
C VAL A 261 11.56 3.75 7.56
N ASP A 262 11.65 3.33 6.29
CA ASP A 262 11.23 2.00 5.84
C ASP A 262 12.42 1.13 5.36
N GLN A 263 13.67 1.64 5.43
CA GLN A 263 14.85 0.96 4.92
C GLN A 263 15.06 -0.42 5.56
N GLY A 264 15.05 -0.49 6.88
CA GLY A 264 15.46 -1.67 7.65
C GLY A 264 14.59 -2.93 7.50
N PHE A 265 13.39 -2.82 6.92
CA PHE A 265 12.54 -3.99 6.60
C PHE A 265 12.29 -4.16 5.11
N SER A 266 12.84 -3.27 4.27
CA SER A 266 12.68 -3.29 2.82
C SER A 266 13.59 -4.33 2.15
N THR A 267 13.25 -4.70 0.94
CA THR A 267 13.93 -5.70 0.13
C THR A 267 15.01 -5.05 -0.73
N GLU A 268 16.21 -5.62 -0.72
CA GLU A 268 17.34 -5.15 -1.53
C GLU A 268 17.26 -5.65 -2.98
N PRO A 269 18.01 -5.04 -3.94
CA PRO A 269 17.81 -5.29 -5.38
C PRO A 269 17.94 -6.74 -5.82
N ASN A 270 18.94 -7.49 -5.29
CA ASN A 270 19.14 -8.89 -5.66
C ASN A 270 17.99 -9.77 -5.13
N GLU A 271 17.59 -9.56 -3.90
CA GLU A 271 16.47 -10.25 -3.26
C GLU A 271 15.15 -9.95 -3.98
N LEU A 272 14.94 -8.68 -4.38
CA LEU A 272 13.77 -8.26 -5.15
C LEU A 272 13.68 -9.03 -6.46
N LYS A 273 14.79 -9.13 -7.20
CA LYS A 273 14.84 -9.84 -8.47
C LYS A 273 14.49 -11.33 -8.32
N GLU A 274 15.07 -11.99 -7.33
CA GLU A 274 14.78 -13.38 -7.03
C GLU A 274 13.33 -13.58 -6.63
N MET A 275 12.83 -12.74 -5.73
CA MET A 275 11.44 -12.77 -5.25
C MET A 275 10.44 -12.55 -6.39
N ILE A 276 10.63 -11.53 -7.24
CA ILE A 276 9.73 -11.26 -8.38
C ILE A 276 9.72 -12.42 -9.37
N SER A 277 10.88 -13.01 -9.66
CA SER A 277 10.98 -14.21 -10.49
C SER A 277 10.21 -15.38 -9.87
N HIS A 278 10.40 -15.62 -8.57
CA HIS A 278 9.77 -16.72 -7.84
C HIS A 278 8.24 -16.59 -7.78
N VAL A 279 7.71 -15.42 -7.41
CA VAL A 279 6.25 -15.22 -7.32
C VAL A 279 5.57 -15.31 -8.70
N ASN A 280 6.21 -14.85 -9.76
CA ASN A 280 5.70 -14.99 -11.12
C ASN A 280 5.66 -16.45 -11.57
N ALA A 281 6.71 -17.23 -11.28
CA ALA A 281 6.74 -18.67 -11.56
C ALA A 281 5.65 -19.42 -10.78
N THR A 282 5.45 -19.09 -9.51
CA THR A 282 4.39 -19.66 -8.66
C THR A 282 3.01 -19.29 -9.17
N ARG A 283 2.80 -18.02 -9.58
CA ARG A 283 1.55 -17.59 -10.20
C ARG A 283 1.24 -18.36 -11.47
N SER A 284 2.23 -18.63 -12.33
CA SER A 284 2.05 -19.45 -13.54
C SER A 284 1.60 -20.86 -13.19
N LYS A 285 2.25 -21.50 -12.21
CA LYS A 285 1.83 -22.85 -11.73
C LYS A 285 0.38 -22.84 -11.21
N PHE A 286 0.00 -21.77 -10.47
CA PHE A 286 -1.38 -21.61 -10.00
C PHE A 286 -2.38 -21.53 -11.16
N LEU A 287 -2.08 -20.75 -12.19
CA LEU A 287 -2.94 -20.60 -13.37
C LEU A 287 -3.07 -21.91 -14.16
N ASP A 288 -2.02 -22.72 -14.19
CA ASP A 288 -2.00 -24.04 -14.82
C ASP A 288 -2.63 -25.14 -13.93
N SER A 289 -3.22 -24.76 -12.78
CA SER A 289 -3.82 -25.69 -11.80
C SER A 289 -2.86 -26.79 -11.31
N GLN A 290 -1.57 -26.46 -11.23
CA GLN A 290 -0.56 -27.38 -10.71
C GLN A 290 -0.64 -27.45 -9.17
N ASN A 291 -0.21 -28.58 -8.62
CA ASN A 291 -0.05 -28.69 -7.16
C ASN A 291 1.14 -27.83 -6.70
N ILE A 292 0.91 -26.97 -5.72
CA ILE A 292 1.93 -26.07 -5.14
C ILE A 292 1.98 -26.34 -3.65
N GLU A 293 3.12 -26.84 -3.18
CA GLU A 293 3.35 -27.00 -1.74
C GLU A 293 3.60 -25.64 -1.10
N VAL A 294 3.01 -25.41 0.06
CA VAL A 294 3.17 -24.17 0.83
C VAL A 294 3.48 -24.48 2.29
N ASP A 295 4.24 -23.61 2.93
CA ASP A 295 4.46 -23.68 4.37
C ASP A 295 3.21 -23.17 5.10
N GLU A 296 2.63 -24.01 5.95
CA GLU A 296 1.40 -23.70 6.68
C GLU A 296 1.59 -22.58 7.73
N ILE A 297 2.83 -22.26 8.10
CA ILE A 297 3.13 -21.25 9.12
C ILE A 297 2.51 -19.89 8.81
N CYS A 298 2.39 -19.51 7.53
CA CYS A 298 1.89 -18.21 7.09
C CYS A 298 0.42 -18.23 6.62
N ILE A 299 -0.20 -19.43 6.51
CA ILE A 299 -1.56 -19.59 5.97
C ILE A 299 -2.62 -19.01 6.91
N GLY A 300 -2.59 -19.41 8.17
CA GLY A 300 -3.51 -18.94 9.20
C GLY A 300 -4.97 -19.36 8.99
N SER A 301 -5.90 -18.69 9.68
CA SER A 301 -7.32 -19.08 9.74
C SER A 301 -8.20 -18.50 8.63
N GLY A 302 -7.75 -17.49 7.93
CA GLY A 302 -8.56 -16.74 6.95
C GLY A 302 -9.59 -15.79 7.57
N ILE A 303 -9.72 -15.74 8.90
CA ILE A 303 -10.68 -14.84 9.55
C ILE A 303 -10.17 -13.40 9.44
N LYS A 304 -10.90 -12.57 8.69
CA LYS A 304 -10.56 -11.14 8.50
C LYS A 304 -11.02 -10.33 9.71
N LYS A 305 -10.08 -10.09 10.61
CA LYS A 305 -10.23 -9.26 11.81
C LYS A 305 -8.95 -8.50 12.09
N THR A 306 -9.00 -7.49 12.95
CA THR A 306 -7.77 -6.87 13.48
C THR A 306 -7.00 -7.93 14.29
N LEU A 307 -5.77 -8.22 13.89
CA LEU A 307 -4.89 -9.16 14.60
C LEU A 307 -4.36 -8.51 15.89
N GLU A 308 -3.91 -9.34 16.82
CA GLU A 308 -3.36 -8.82 18.09
C GLU A 308 -2.15 -7.91 17.84
N CYS A 309 -1.26 -8.33 16.94
CA CYS A 309 -0.07 -7.56 16.55
C CYS A 309 -0.37 -6.24 15.83
N GLU A 310 -1.57 -6.07 15.28
CA GLU A 310 -2.01 -4.88 14.57
C GLU A 310 -2.67 -3.82 15.47
N LYS A 311 -3.10 -4.19 16.67
CA LYS A 311 -3.91 -3.31 17.54
C LYS A 311 -3.24 -1.99 17.85
N TYR A 312 -1.95 -2.03 18.17
CA TYR A 312 -1.18 -0.82 18.48
C TYR A 312 -1.11 0.13 17.26
N VAL A 313 -0.68 -0.41 16.11
CA VAL A 313 -0.56 0.40 14.89
C VAL A 313 -1.92 0.90 14.42
N ARG A 314 -2.97 0.08 14.55
CA ARG A 314 -4.33 0.49 14.23
C ARG A 314 -4.80 1.66 15.11
N ALA A 315 -4.58 1.61 16.42
CA ALA A 315 -4.97 2.68 17.35
C ALA A 315 -4.26 3.99 16.99
N PHE A 316 -2.98 3.92 16.65
CA PHE A 316 -2.11 5.02 16.32
C PHE A 316 -2.38 5.62 14.91
N ALA A 317 -2.52 4.77 13.88
CA ALA A 317 -2.47 5.18 12.48
C ALA A 317 -3.85 5.36 11.82
N TYR A 318 -4.91 4.71 12.33
CA TYR A 318 -6.25 4.91 11.80
C TYR A 318 -6.77 6.29 12.17
N LYS A 319 -7.52 6.90 11.25
CA LYS A 319 -8.00 8.27 11.44
C LYS A 319 -9.14 8.36 12.43
N SER A 320 -9.08 9.37 13.29
CA SER A 320 -10.13 9.81 14.20
C SER A 320 -10.60 11.21 13.85
N ILE A 321 -11.76 11.62 14.36
CA ILE A 321 -12.32 12.94 14.08
C ILE A 321 -11.80 13.94 15.12
N PHE A 322 -11.19 15.02 14.65
CA PHE A 322 -10.68 16.11 15.48
C PHE A 322 -11.32 17.44 15.13
N SER A 323 -11.54 18.28 16.15
CA SER A 323 -11.89 19.69 15.94
C SER A 323 -10.65 20.45 15.46
N ILE A 324 -10.81 21.25 14.41
CA ILE A 324 -9.76 22.14 13.87
C ILE A 324 -10.06 23.62 14.17
N LYS A 325 -11.19 23.88 14.84
CA LYS A 325 -11.62 25.20 15.31
C LYS A 325 -12.38 25.07 16.63
N ASN A 326 -12.51 26.15 17.37
CA ASN A 326 -13.39 26.17 18.53
C ASN A 326 -14.84 25.91 18.12
N ILE A 327 -15.47 24.92 18.73
CA ILE A 327 -16.87 24.52 18.48
C ILE A 327 -17.70 24.91 19.71
N LYS A 328 -18.73 25.73 19.50
CA LYS A 328 -19.65 26.15 20.56
C LYS A 328 -20.88 25.22 20.59
N LYS A 329 -21.58 25.22 21.73
CA LYS A 329 -22.86 24.52 21.86
C LYS A 329 -23.85 25.03 20.80
N GLY A 330 -24.38 24.12 19.97
CA GLY A 330 -25.30 24.45 18.89
C GLY A 330 -24.65 24.60 17.51
N ASP A 331 -23.32 24.65 17.43
CA ASP A 331 -22.63 24.67 16.14
C ASP A 331 -22.82 23.35 15.39
N LYS A 332 -23.06 23.45 14.09
CA LYS A 332 -23.14 22.27 13.21
C LYS A 332 -21.74 21.76 12.88
N LEU A 333 -21.50 20.46 13.11
CA LEU A 333 -20.26 19.81 12.69
C LEU A 333 -20.21 19.70 11.15
N SER A 334 -19.08 20.09 10.58
CA SER A 334 -18.82 20.05 9.14
C SER A 334 -17.34 19.99 8.86
N MET A 335 -16.93 19.71 7.64
CA MET A 335 -15.52 19.72 7.23
C MET A 335 -14.82 21.08 7.38
N ASN A 336 -15.56 22.14 7.73
CA ASN A 336 -15.01 23.46 8.03
C ASN A 336 -14.49 23.58 9.48
N ASN A 337 -14.94 22.70 10.39
CA ASN A 337 -14.57 22.74 11.81
C ASN A 337 -14.11 21.41 12.39
N ILE A 338 -14.20 20.32 11.60
CA ILE A 338 -13.65 19.01 11.95
C ILE A 338 -12.81 18.44 10.81
N LYS A 339 -11.84 17.58 11.12
CA LYS A 339 -10.97 16.89 10.18
C LYS A 339 -10.69 15.47 10.67
N CYS A 340 -10.50 14.53 9.75
CA CYS A 340 -10.05 13.18 10.06
C CYS A 340 -8.51 13.17 10.05
N LEU A 341 -7.89 12.92 11.20
CA LEU A 341 -6.44 12.89 11.36
C LEU A 341 -6.04 11.65 12.18
N ARG A 342 -4.77 11.25 12.07
CA ARG A 342 -4.20 10.21 12.93
C ARG A 342 -4.02 10.78 14.33
N SER A 343 -4.40 10.01 15.36
CA SER A 343 -4.26 10.45 16.75
C SER A 343 -2.80 10.51 17.18
N GLY A 344 -1.99 9.58 16.68
CA GLY A 344 -0.61 9.43 17.11
C GLY A 344 -0.45 8.85 18.52
N GLU A 345 -1.52 8.34 19.13
CA GLU A 345 -1.54 7.74 20.48
C GLU A 345 -1.99 6.27 20.41
#